data_e93120d732c755397db68e9589e37a05
#
_entry.id   e93120d732c755397db68e9589e37a05
#
_cell.length_a   1.000
_cell.length_b   1.000
_cell.length_c   1.000
_cell.angle_alpha   90.00
_cell.angle_beta   90.00
_cell.angle_gamma   90.00
#
_symmetry.space_group_name_H-M   'P 1'
#
loop_
_entity.id
_entity.type
_entity.pdbx_description
1 polymer ?
#
loop_
_entity_poly.entity_id
_entity_poly.type
_entity_poly.pdbx_seq_one_letter_code
_entity_poly.pdbx_strand_id
1 'polypeptide(L)'
;CSSDLQKGLFLFYSVLIWLLYFAASYLVMLAFQQTAVLGLGAVLTIFAISAIAMALPLPGGTGSYHTLVPLGLVTLYHIGKSDAVALVFIFHALQTLTLIISGIISLLATGWLVRKKALVTK
;
A
#
# COMPACT_ATOMS: atom_id res chain seq x y z
N CYS A 1 7.81 -17.31 27.09
CA CYS A 1 7.36 -18.15 25.94
C CYS A 1 6.19 -17.51 25.14
N SER A 2 5.14 -16.95 25.77
CA SER A 2 4.03 -16.33 25.02
C SER A 2 4.39 -14.96 24.43
N SER A 3 5.24 -14.16 25.11
CA SER A 3 5.67 -12.85 24.63
C SER A 3 6.56 -12.92 23.37
N ASP A 4 7.37 -13.96 23.24
CA ASP A 4 8.29 -14.13 22.11
C ASP A 4 7.54 -14.61 20.88
N LEU A 5 6.51 -15.43 21.04
CA LEU A 5 5.62 -15.84 19.98
C LEU A 5 4.81 -14.63 19.43
N GLN A 6 4.35 -13.74 20.31
CA GLN A 6 3.65 -12.51 19.92
C GLN A 6 4.57 -11.56 19.14
N LYS A 7 5.83 -11.39 19.55
CA LYS A 7 6.83 -10.61 18.82
C LYS A 7 7.13 -11.22 17.45
N GLY A 8 7.28 -12.54 17.37
CA GLY A 8 7.49 -13.25 16.10
C GLY A 8 6.32 -13.05 15.13
N LEU A 9 5.09 -13.19 15.60
CA LEU A 9 3.89 -12.95 14.80
C LEU A 9 3.78 -11.48 14.35
N PHE A 10 4.08 -10.54 15.23
CA PHE A 10 4.10 -9.11 14.87
C PHE A 10 5.10 -8.82 13.75
N LEU A 11 6.32 -9.31 13.87
CA LEU A 11 7.35 -9.15 12.83
C LEU A 11 6.94 -9.81 11.52
N PHE A 12 6.41 -11.02 11.57
CA PHE A 12 5.93 -11.74 10.40
C PHE A 12 4.84 -10.95 9.65
N TYR A 13 3.80 -10.48 10.36
CA TYR A 13 2.73 -9.70 9.72
C TYR A 13 3.24 -8.35 9.22
N SER A 14 4.16 -7.70 9.93
CA SER A 14 4.76 -6.45 9.47
C SER A 14 5.50 -6.64 8.15
N VAL A 15 6.36 -7.64 8.06
CA VAL A 15 7.08 -7.96 6.81
C VAL A 15 6.11 -8.32 5.69
N LEU A 16 5.09 -9.14 5.99
CA LEU A 16 4.09 -9.54 5.01
C LEU A 16 3.33 -8.34 4.44
N ILE A 17 2.92 -7.38 5.28
CA ILE A 17 2.23 -6.16 4.85
C ILE A 17 3.11 -5.35 3.90
N TRP A 18 4.39 -5.15 4.23
CA TRP A 18 5.32 -4.42 3.37
C TRP A 18 5.56 -5.12 2.04
N LEU A 19 5.67 -6.44 2.03
CA LEU A 19 5.79 -7.24 0.80
C LEU A 19 4.54 -7.13 -0.07
N LEU A 20 3.35 -7.15 0.53
CA LEU A 20 2.09 -6.98 -0.20
C LEU A 20 1.97 -5.58 -0.80
N TYR A 21 2.35 -4.53 -0.08
CA TYR A 21 2.38 -3.17 -0.61
C TYR A 21 3.38 -3.02 -1.76
N PHE A 22 4.56 -3.62 -1.63
CA PHE A 22 5.54 -3.64 -2.70
C PHE A 22 5.03 -4.38 -3.94
N ALA A 23 4.45 -5.56 -3.75
CA ALA A 23 3.86 -6.35 -4.84
C ALA A 23 2.73 -5.59 -5.54
N ALA A 24 1.86 -4.92 -4.79
CA ALA A 24 0.80 -4.08 -5.36
C ALA A 24 1.40 -2.92 -6.19
N SER A 25 2.44 -2.25 -5.68
CA SER A 25 3.15 -1.19 -6.42
C SER A 25 3.76 -1.72 -7.71
N TYR A 26 4.39 -2.88 -7.65
CA TYR A 26 4.98 -3.54 -8.81
C TYR A 26 3.92 -3.86 -9.88
N LEU A 27 2.80 -4.45 -9.49
CA LEU A 27 1.72 -4.81 -10.41
C LEU A 27 1.10 -3.57 -11.08
N VAL A 28 0.91 -2.48 -10.33
CA VAL A 28 0.40 -1.24 -10.91
C VAL A 28 1.39 -0.64 -11.90
N MET A 29 2.68 -0.60 -11.57
CA MET A 29 3.70 -0.11 -12.51
C MET A 29 3.82 -0.97 -13.77
N LEU A 30 3.58 -2.28 -13.68
CA LEU A 30 3.51 -3.17 -14.83
C LEU A 30 2.26 -2.94 -15.71
N ALA A 31 1.17 -2.50 -15.12
CA ALA A 31 -0.08 -2.27 -15.83
C ALA A 31 -0.05 -1.00 -16.72
N PHE A 32 0.88 -0.09 -16.46
CA PHE A 32 1.04 1.13 -17.24
C PHE A 32 2.20 0.97 -18.24
N GLN A 33 1.91 1.17 -19.51
CA GLN A 33 2.87 0.98 -20.60
C GLN A 33 4.17 1.80 -20.42
N GLN A 34 4.05 3.02 -19.87
CA GLN A 34 5.18 3.93 -19.66
C GLN A 34 6.10 3.46 -18.51
N THR A 35 5.58 2.73 -17.55
CA THR A 35 6.34 2.24 -16.39
C THR A 35 6.64 0.75 -16.44
N ALA A 36 5.95 -0.01 -17.29
CA ALA A 36 6.16 -1.46 -17.44
C ALA A 36 7.58 -1.82 -17.87
N VAL A 37 8.25 -0.93 -18.59
CA VAL A 37 9.64 -1.11 -19.05
C VAL A 37 10.67 -0.74 -17.99
N LEU A 38 10.26 -0.12 -16.90
CA LEU A 38 11.14 0.24 -15.79
C LEU A 38 11.41 -1.00 -14.94
N GLY A 39 12.68 -1.33 -14.75
CA GLY A 39 13.09 -2.50 -13.98
C GLY A 39 12.73 -2.41 -12.49
N LEU A 40 12.97 -3.50 -11.77
CA LEU A 40 12.67 -3.64 -10.33
C LEU A 40 13.27 -2.52 -9.47
N GLY A 41 14.45 -1.99 -9.85
CA GLY A 41 15.08 -0.86 -9.17
C GLY A 41 14.22 0.41 -9.18
N ALA A 42 13.53 0.67 -10.30
CA ALA A 42 12.61 1.81 -10.39
C ALA A 42 11.40 1.62 -9.47
N VAL A 43 10.84 0.42 -9.43
CA VAL A 43 9.72 0.10 -8.52
C VAL A 43 10.13 0.31 -7.07
N LEU A 44 11.31 -0.16 -6.66
CA LEU A 44 11.85 0.05 -5.30
C LEU A 44 12.02 1.54 -4.98
N THR A 45 12.56 2.32 -5.91
CA THR A 45 12.76 3.76 -5.73
C THR A 45 11.42 4.49 -5.56
N ILE A 46 10.46 4.23 -6.43
CA ILE A 46 9.12 4.85 -6.35
C ILE A 46 8.37 4.38 -5.11
N PHE A 47 8.52 3.11 -4.72
CA PHE A 47 7.95 2.59 -3.48
C PHE A 47 8.54 3.30 -2.24
N ALA A 48 9.87 3.54 -2.20
CA ALA A 48 10.52 4.29 -1.12
C ALA A 48 10.03 5.74 -1.07
N ILE A 49 9.94 6.43 -2.21
CA ILE A 49 9.38 7.80 -2.29
C ILE A 49 7.93 7.82 -1.80
N SER A 50 7.14 6.83 -2.18
CA SER A 50 5.75 6.66 -1.73
C SER A 50 5.65 6.49 -0.22
N ALA A 51 6.51 5.66 0.37
CA ALA A 51 6.55 5.44 1.82
C ALA A 51 6.92 6.74 2.58
N ILE A 52 7.92 7.49 2.09
CA ILE A 52 8.29 8.79 2.66
C ILE A 52 7.14 9.78 2.54
N ALA A 53 6.49 9.86 1.38
CA ALA A 53 5.36 10.76 1.15
C ALA A 53 4.18 10.48 2.08
N MET A 54 3.90 9.20 2.36
CA MET A 54 2.84 8.77 3.28
C MET A 54 3.20 8.98 4.75
N ALA A 55 4.49 9.03 5.09
CA ALA A 55 4.96 9.30 6.46
C ALA A 55 4.79 10.78 6.87
N LEU A 56 4.58 11.70 5.94
CA LEU A 56 4.30 13.10 6.26
C LEU A 56 2.93 13.24 6.93
N PRO A 57 2.78 14.13 7.93
CA PRO A 57 1.56 14.24 8.75
C PRO A 57 0.42 14.97 8.01
N LEU A 58 0.04 14.46 6.85
CA LEU A 58 -1.08 14.95 6.05
C LEU A 58 -2.18 13.87 6.00
N PRO A 59 -3.46 14.23 6.12
CA PRO A 59 -4.55 13.27 6.10
C PRO A 59 -4.52 12.38 4.86
N GLY A 60 -4.31 11.06 5.05
CA GLY A 60 -4.23 10.08 3.95
C GLY A 60 -3.07 10.32 2.97
N GLY A 61 -2.08 11.14 3.31
CA GLY A 61 -0.94 11.44 2.44
C GLY A 61 -1.31 12.16 1.12
N THR A 62 -2.55 12.64 0.97
CA THR A 62 -3.09 13.11 -0.30
C THR A 62 -2.26 14.21 -0.95
N GLY A 63 -1.78 15.18 -0.20
CA GLY A 63 -0.96 16.27 -0.73
C GLY A 63 0.46 15.82 -1.10
N SER A 64 1.16 15.21 -0.14
CA SER A 64 2.55 14.78 -0.29
C SER A 64 2.71 13.66 -1.32
N TYR A 65 1.82 12.68 -1.28
CA TYR A 65 1.86 11.55 -2.20
C TYR A 65 1.66 12.00 -3.66
N HIS A 66 0.63 12.80 -3.92
CA HIS A 66 0.33 13.32 -5.26
C HIS A 66 1.32 14.37 -5.78
N THR A 67 2.26 14.82 -4.93
CA THR A 67 3.33 15.73 -5.33
C THR A 67 4.66 15.00 -5.51
N LEU A 68 5.09 14.23 -4.50
CA LEU A 68 6.43 13.63 -4.49
C LEU A 68 6.55 12.44 -5.44
N VAL A 69 5.51 11.61 -5.55
CA VAL A 69 5.58 10.41 -6.40
C VAL A 69 5.61 10.78 -7.88
N PRO A 70 4.73 11.66 -8.41
CA PRO A 70 4.84 12.12 -9.79
C PRO A 70 6.17 12.85 -10.06
N LEU A 71 6.65 13.65 -9.09
CA LEU A 71 7.93 14.33 -9.21
C LEU A 71 9.07 13.32 -9.41
N GLY A 72 9.09 12.25 -8.61
CA GLY A 72 10.08 11.17 -8.75
C GLY A 72 10.00 10.48 -10.12
N LEU A 73 8.80 10.19 -10.61
CA LEU A 73 8.60 9.58 -11.94
C LEU A 73 9.10 10.49 -13.07
N VAL A 74 8.80 11.79 -12.99
CA VAL A 74 9.23 12.76 -14.00
C VAL A 74 10.73 12.99 -13.96
N THR A 75 11.31 13.21 -12.78
CA THR A 75 12.70 13.62 -12.65
C THR A 75 13.70 12.49 -12.79
N LEU A 76 13.37 11.29 -12.29
CA LEU A 76 14.30 10.15 -12.29
C LEU A 76 14.12 9.24 -13.52
N TYR A 77 12.89 9.15 -14.02
CA TYR A 77 12.55 8.19 -15.09
C TYR A 77 12.00 8.85 -16.35
N HIS A 78 11.99 10.20 -16.40
CA HIS A 78 11.56 10.98 -17.55
C HIS A 78 10.16 10.63 -18.08
N ILE A 79 9.27 10.15 -17.20
CA ILE A 79 7.87 9.90 -17.53
C ILE A 79 7.16 11.24 -17.77
N GLY A 80 6.30 11.30 -18.79
CA GLY A 80 5.53 12.50 -19.08
C GLY A 80 4.70 12.93 -17.85
N LYS A 81 4.65 14.23 -17.57
CA LYS A 81 3.98 14.77 -16.37
C LYS A 81 2.52 14.34 -16.27
N SER A 82 1.77 14.32 -17.35
CA SER A 82 0.38 13.88 -17.41
C SER A 82 0.25 12.41 -17.02
N ASP A 83 1.11 11.55 -17.56
CA ASP A 83 1.10 10.11 -17.31
C ASP A 83 1.50 9.79 -15.87
N ALA A 84 2.54 10.48 -15.37
CA ALA A 84 2.97 10.35 -13.98
C ALA A 84 1.86 10.73 -12.99
N VAL A 85 1.16 11.83 -13.25
CA VAL A 85 0.03 12.28 -12.40
C VAL A 85 -1.13 11.27 -12.49
N ALA A 86 -1.53 10.87 -13.70
CA ALA A 86 -2.62 9.91 -13.90
C ALA A 86 -2.34 8.57 -13.20
N LEU A 87 -1.13 8.02 -13.37
CA LEU A 87 -0.69 6.78 -12.71
C LEU A 87 -0.81 6.89 -11.19
N VAL A 88 -0.31 7.98 -10.61
CA VAL A 88 -0.31 8.16 -9.15
C VAL A 88 -1.72 8.31 -8.59
N PHE A 89 -2.62 9.03 -9.29
CA PHE A 89 -4.02 9.14 -8.88
C PHE A 89 -4.74 7.78 -8.91
N ILE A 90 -4.57 7.01 -9.98
CA ILE A 90 -5.17 5.68 -10.10
C ILE A 90 -4.62 4.74 -9.04
N PHE A 91 -3.30 4.76 -8.83
CA PHE A 91 -2.66 3.90 -7.83
C PHE A 91 -3.15 4.22 -6.41
N HIS A 92 -3.17 5.50 -6.03
CA HIS A 92 -3.64 5.91 -4.72
C HIS A 92 -5.13 5.57 -4.50
N ALA A 93 -5.96 5.77 -5.51
CA ALA A 93 -7.38 5.40 -5.46
C ALA A 93 -7.57 3.89 -5.28
N LEU A 94 -6.87 3.06 -6.06
CA LEU A 94 -6.93 1.59 -5.93
C LEU A 94 -6.45 1.12 -4.56
N GLN A 95 -5.35 1.67 -4.07
CA GLN A 95 -4.83 1.35 -2.74
C GLN A 95 -5.82 1.72 -1.63
N THR A 96 -6.38 2.91 -1.68
CA THR A 96 -7.38 3.39 -0.71
C THR A 96 -8.64 2.53 -0.72
N LEU A 97 -9.16 2.21 -1.90
CA LEU A 97 -10.33 1.31 -2.03
C LEU A 97 -10.03 -0.08 -1.47
N THR A 98 -8.86 -0.63 -1.75
CA THR A 98 -8.45 -1.94 -1.22
C THR A 98 -8.39 -1.93 0.30
N LEU A 99 -7.85 -0.87 0.92
CA LEU A 99 -7.80 -0.72 2.36
C LEU A 99 -9.19 -0.59 2.98
N ILE A 100 -10.09 0.19 2.37
CA ILE A 100 -11.47 0.35 2.85
C ILE A 100 -12.21 -0.98 2.78
N ILE A 101 -12.18 -1.67 1.64
CA ILE A 101 -12.87 -2.94 1.44
C ILE A 101 -12.35 -4.01 2.41
N SER A 102 -11.02 -4.16 2.51
CA SER A 102 -10.42 -5.14 3.43
C SER A 102 -10.70 -4.82 4.90
N GLY A 103 -10.73 -3.53 5.26
CA GLY A 103 -11.13 -3.06 6.58
C GLY A 103 -12.57 -3.43 6.93
N ILE A 104 -13.51 -3.19 6.02
CA ILE A 104 -14.92 -3.57 6.19
C ILE A 104 -15.06 -5.08 6.36
N ILE A 105 -14.42 -5.88 5.49
CA ILE A 105 -14.45 -7.35 5.56
C ILE A 105 -13.90 -7.83 6.91
N SER A 106 -12.78 -7.25 7.36
CA SER A 106 -12.16 -7.59 8.64
C SER A 106 -13.07 -7.30 9.83
N LEU A 107 -13.74 -6.14 9.83
CA LEU A 107 -14.70 -5.77 10.89
C LEU A 107 -15.90 -6.72 10.93
N LEU A 108 -16.48 -7.06 9.78
CA LEU A 108 -17.61 -7.98 9.68
C LEU A 108 -17.21 -9.39 10.15
N ALA A 109 -16.05 -9.88 9.70
CA ALA A 109 -15.53 -11.19 10.10
C ALA A 109 -15.27 -11.27 11.61
N THR A 110 -14.64 -10.25 12.19
CA THR A 110 -14.38 -10.17 13.64
C THR A 110 -15.70 -10.13 14.44
N GLY A 111 -16.64 -9.30 14.01
CA GLY A 111 -17.97 -9.23 14.64
C GLY A 111 -18.72 -10.57 14.62
N TRP A 112 -18.65 -11.29 13.50
CA TRP A 112 -19.26 -12.62 13.39
C TRP A 112 -18.58 -13.65 14.29
N LEU A 113 -17.25 -13.68 14.33
CA LEU A 113 -16.47 -14.60 15.19
C LEU A 113 -16.73 -14.36 16.67
N VAL A 114 -16.79 -13.11 17.11
CA VAL A 114 -17.08 -12.76 18.50
C VAL A 114 -18.50 -13.22 18.91
N ARG A 115 -19.50 -12.98 18.06
CA ARG A 115 -20.87 -13.43 18.31
C ARG A 115 -20.95 -14.95 18.37
N LYS A 116 -20.30 -15.68 17.46
CA LYS A 116 -20.26 -17.14 17.48
C LYS A 116 -19.65 -17.69 18.77
N LYS A 117 -18.55 -17.10 19.24
CA LYS A 117 -17.89 -17.49 20.48
C LYS A 117 -18.81 -17.27 21.70
N ALA A 118 -19.52 -16.16 21.76
CA ALA A 118 -20.44 -15.84 22.85
C ALA A 118 -21.66 -16.80 22.92
N LEU A 119 -22.08 -17.37 21.79
CA LEU A 119 -23.16 -18.36 21.75
C LEU A 119 -22.74 -19.77 22.19
N VAL A 120 -21.46 -20.12 22.01
CA VAL A 120 -20.91 -21.43 22.40
C VAL A 120 -20.55 -21.49 23.87
N THR A 121 -20.34 -20.33 24.53
CA THR A 121 -20.00 -20.26 25.95
C THR A 121 -21.23 -20.10 26.89
N LYS A 122 -22.43 -20.10 26.35
CA LYS A 122 -23.71 -20.21 27.08
C LYS A 122 -24.22 -21.62 27.07
#